data_d638687e3d74a5652a2379051792eec7
#
_entry.id   d638687e3d74a5652a2379051792eec7
#
_cell.length_a   1.000
_cell.length_b   1.000
_cell.length_c   1.000
_cell.angle_alpha   90.00
_cell.angle_beta   90.00
_cell.angle_gamma   90.00
#
_symmetry.space_group_name_H-M   'P 1'
#
loop_
_entity.id
_entity.type
_entity.pdbx_description
1 polymer ?
#
loop_
_entity_poly.entity_id
_entity_poly.type
_entity_poly.pdbx_seq_one_letter_code
_entity_poly.pdbx_strand_id
1 'polypeptide(L)'
;MAPYSAIEGLAGVFHPHAIEVQDFSYYALVIDIRSREEYEDDHIPGAVRLELSPSNNQRQQTPSDDPAHAEVRIDEGSIDLPEVLAEVVKPVKLDQAILIYCGSGGRVSMPLAQALRWRGWTVDVLPGGWINYRRWVQAGLDVLPRLVTFRVIASSLGSEAARVLRALREVGHQVLDVEGLAGCRRAGLSAPSVPQPPQAWFESQLLQAFRGLDPCAPVWIGDVGARVGSLFLPGALTDALTFAPVAALQVDVAERVQRWQEDEPLLHAEPSEVIEAVAALSPRPSDHLLTQWRRLAANGITKLLVGSVLSDYIDRVYADETLEHSTARHALPALAAESLAPSALAASVRAWMPVPTSDSAPV
;
A
#
# COMPACT_ATOMS: atom_id res chain seq x y z
N MET A 1 15.30 24.49 13.11
CA MET A 1 14.09 24.69 12.28
C MET A 1 13.06 25.34 13.19
N ALA A 2 12.51 26.49 12.83
CA ALA A 2 11.57 27.21 13.68
C ALA A 2 10.21 26.48 13.72
N PRO A 3 9.53 26.45 14.87
CA PRO A 3 8.21 25.83 14.95
C PRO A 3 7.21 26.61 14.10
N TYR A 4 6.28 25.89 13.55
CA TYR A 4 5.25 26.28 12.59
C TYR A 4 4.36 27.48 13.01
N SER A 5 4.43 27.91 14.26
CA SER A 5 3.71 29.06 14.80
C SER A 5 4.14 30.45 14.24
N ALA A 6 5.19 30.48 13.41
CA ALA A 6 5.69 31.75 12.84
C ALA A 6 5.10 32.11 11.48
N ILE A 7 4.12 31.31 10.94
CA ILE A 7 3.56 31.54 9.60
C ILE A 7 2.08 31.98 9.67
N GLU A 8 1.67 32.69 10.70
CA GLU A 8 0.33 33.27 10.77
C GLU A 8 0.02 34.35 9.70
N GLY A 9 1.00 34.74 8.89
CA GLY A 9 0.82 35.76 7.84
C GLY A 9 0.58 35.24 6.42
N LEU A 10 0.61 33.91 6.17
CA LEU A 10 0.49 33.34 4.83
C LEU A 10 -0.80 32.54 4.62
N ALA A 11 -1.90 32.98 5.21
CA ALA A 11 -3.22 32.38 5.05
C ALA A 11 -3.80 32.57 3.63
N GLY A 12 -3.04 32.32 2.57
CA GLY A 12 -3.58 32.55 1.22
C GLY A 12 -2.91 31.84 0.06
N VAL A 13 -1.73 31.26 0.24
CA VAL A 13 -1.05 30.61 -0.89
C VAL A 13 -0.62 29.19 -0.48
N PHE A 14 -1.56 28.27 -0.45
CA PHE A 14 -1.23 26.87 -0.46
C PHE A 14 -0.77 26.50 -1.87
N HIS A 15 0.53 26.34 -2.06
CA HIS A 15 1.04 25.64 -3.21
C HIS A 15 0.66 24.15 -3.05
N PRO A 16 -0.15 23.56 -3.96
CA PRO A 16 -0.51 22.15 -3.91
C PRO A 16 0.69 21.21 -4.04
N HIS A 17 1.87 21.73 -4.30
CA HIS A 17 3.13 21.02 -4.47
C HIS A 17 4.13 21.19 -3.30
N ALA A 18 3.74 21.81 -2.21
CA ALA A 18 4.60 21.88 -1.01
C ALA A 18 4.57 20.52 -0.27
N ILE A 19 5.26 19.54 -0.85
CA ILE A 19 5.46 18.18 -0.30
C ILE A 19 6.17 18.23 1.06
N GLU A 20 6.93 19.30 1.33
CA GLU A 20 7.72 19.47 2.54
C GLU A 20 6.91 19.73 3.82
N VAL A 21 5.63 20.05 3.70
CA VAL A 21 4.85 20.64 4.79
C VAL A 21 4.17 19.58 5.67
N GLN A 22 4.19 18.29 5.29
CA GLN A 22 3.37 17.30 5.99
C GLN A 22 4.18 16.09 6.43
N ASP A 23 5.08 16.30 7.37
CA ASP A 23 5.65 15.21 8.13
C ASP A 23 4.74 14.86 9.31
N PHE A 24 3.82 13.94 9.07
CA PHE A 24 2.90 13.49 10.12
C PHE A 24 3.60 12.74 11.25
N SER A 25 4.85 12.28 11.05
CA SER A 25 5.66 11.64 12.09
C SER A 25 6.12 12.60 13.18
N TYR A 26 6.03 13.91 12.93
CA TYR A 26 6.26 14.95 13.96
C TYR A 26 5.21 14.91 15.07
N TYR A 27 4.00 14.48 14.76
CA TYR A 27 2.90 14.46 15.72
C TYR A 27 2.88 13.15 16.51
N ALA A 28 2.82 13.28 17.84
CA ALA A 28 2.66 12.14 18.73
C ALA A 28 1.27 11.51 18.60
N LEU A 29 0.30 12.29 18.15
CA LEU A 29 -1.07 11.85 17.92
C LEU A 29 -1.67 12.61 16.74
N VAL A 30 -2.30 11.87 15.82
CA VAL A 30 -3.11 12.42 14.72
C VAL A 30 -4.55 12.01 14.95
N ILE A 31 -5.48 12.96 15.00
CA ILE A 31 -6.89 12.73 15.29
C ILE A 31 -7.74 13.04 14.06
N ASP A 32 -8.47 12.04 13.58
CA ASP A 32 -9.51 12.16 12.55
C ASP A 32 -10.88 12.30 13.20
N ILE A 33 -11.56 13.42 12.95
CA ILE A 33 -12.88 13.69 13.51
C ILE A 33 -14.01 13.56 12.48
N ARG A 34 -13.73 12.89 11.35
CA ARG A 34 -14.73 12.58 10.32
C ARG A 34 -15.60 11.40 10.73
N SER A 35 -16.58 11.08 9.90
CA SER A 35 -17.44 9.92 10.09
C SER A 35 -16.66 8.60 10.07
N ARG A 36 -17.27 7.54 10.56
CA ARG A 36 -16.68 6.19 10.53
C ARG A 36 -16.45 5.72 9.10
N GLU A 37 -17.41 5.95 8.23
CA GLU A 37 -17.34 5.54 6.83
C GLU A 37 -16.20 6.25 6.08
N GLU A 38 -16.05 7.56 6.28
CA GLU A 38 -14.95 8.33 5.69
C GLU A 38 -13.58 7.86 6.19
N TYR A 39 -13.46 7.53 7.48
CA TYR A 39 -12.23 7.02 8.05
C TYR A 39 -11.89 5.61 7.53
N GLU A 40 -12.89 4.74 7.40
CA GLU A 40 -12.71 3.37 6.87
C GLU A 40 -12.36 3.38 5.38
N ASP A 41 -12.85 4.37 4.61
CA ASP A 41 -12.48 4.55 3.20
C ASP A 41 -11.02 4.99 3.05
N ASP A 42 -10.59 6.00 3.79
CA ASP A 42 -9.20 6.45 3.84
C ASP A 42 -8.97 7.41 5.01
N HIS A 43 -7.78 7.41 5.57
CA HIS A 43 -7.34 8.30 6.63
C HIS A 43 -5.82 8.55 6.58
N ILE A 44 -5.32 9.55 7.30
CA ILE A 44 -3.88 9.72 7.45
C ILE A 44 -3.31 8.50 8.18
N PRO A 45 -2.33 7.77 7.62
CA PRO A 45 -1.77 6.58 8.25
C PRO A 45 -1.32 6.84 9.69
N GLY A 46 -1.83 6.01 10.61
CA GLY A 46 -1.60 6.17 12.04
C GLY A 46 -2.55 7.12 12.77
N ALA A 47 -3.51 7.75 12.07
CA ALA A 47 -4.53 8.56 12.72
C ALA A 47 -5.49 7.70 13.56
N VAL A 48 -5.95 8.27 14.66
CA VAL A 48 -6.98 7.70 15.53
C VAL A 48 -8.29 8.41 15.24
N ARG A 49 -9.35 7.65 14.97
CA ARG A 49 -10.68 8.23 14.77
C ARG A 49 -11.31 8.64 16.10
N LEU A 50 -11.80 9.86 16.16
CA LEU A 50 -12.58 10.37 17.27
C LEU A 50 -14.04 10.57 16.84
N GLU A 51 -14.97 9.83 17.43
CA GLU A 51 -16.38 10.02 17.20
C GLU A 51 -16.94 11.12 18.10
N LEU A 52 -17.35 12.22 17.47
CA LEU A 52 -18.04 13.28 18.16
C LEU A 52 -19.54 12.96 18.17
N SER A 53 -20.07 12.49 19.31
CA SER A 53 -21.52 12.36 19.46
C SER A 53 -22.16 13.74 19.36
N PRO A 54 -23.24 13.92 18.59
CA PRO A 54 -23.97 15.17 18.59
C PRO A 54 -24.44 15.45 20.03
N SER A 55 -24.02 16.60 20.57
CA SER A 55 -24.42 17.00 21.93
C SER A 55 -25.95 17.01 22.02
N ASN A 56 -26.52 16.50 23.12
CA ASN A 56 -27.95 16.39 23.37
C ASN A 56 -28.72 17.72 23.28
N ASN A 57 -28.05 18.87 23.19
CA ASN A 57 -28.63 20.20 23.09
C ASN A 57 -29.05 20.60 21.65
N GLN A 58 -28.75 19.80 20.61
CA GLN A 58 -29.12 20.13 19.23
C GLN A 58 -30.45 19.52 18.75
N ARG A 59 -31.19 18.83 19.62
CA ARG A 59 -32.51 18.22 19.24
C ARG A 59 -33.64 19.22 18.98
N GLN A 60 -33.41 20.53 19.02
CA GLN A 60 -34.48 21.52 18.90
C GLN A 60 -34.38 22.53 17.77
N GLN A 61 -33.44 22.40 16.83
CA GLN A 61 -33.46 23.31 15.66
C GLN A 61 -33.23 22.58 14.35
N THR A 62 -34.30 22.44 13.60
CA THR A 62 -34.48 22.17 12.15
C THR A 62 -33.72 20.97 11.54
N PRO A 63 -34.41 20.09 10.82
CA PRO A 63 -33.81 18.97 10.12
C PRO A 63 -33.16 19.48 8.82
N SER A 64 -31.86 19.71 8.81
CA SER A 64 -31.09 19.62 7.60
C SER A 64 -30.42 18.24 7.65
N ASP A 65 -30.79 17.36 6.74
CA ASP A 65 -30.36 15.97 6.62
C ASP A 65 -28.90 15.80 6.17
N ASP A 66 -28.03 16.78 6.40
CA ASP A 66 -26.62 16.72 6.06
C ASP A 66 -25.75 16.63 7.32
N PRO A 67 -25.15 15.45 7.63
CA PRO A 67 -24.26 15.27 8.78
C PRO A 67 -22.99 16.13 8.72
N ALA A 68 -22.69 16.75 7.58
CA ALA A 68 -21.55 17.68 7.42
C ALA A 68 -21.74 19.02 8.18
N HIS A 69 -22.90 19.27 8.81
CA HIS A 69 -23.25 20.54 9.43
C HIS A 69 -23.31 20.52 10.96
N ALA A 70 -22.73 19.55 11.63
CA ALA A 70 -22.60 19.56 13.08
C ALA A 70 -21.65 20.70 13.53
N GLU A 71 -22.21 21.86 13.85
CA GLU A 71 -21.46 22.94 14.52
C GLU A 71 -21.18 22.53 15.96
N VAL A 72 -19.92 22.27 16.27
CA VAL A 72 -19.45 22.16 17.68
C VAL A 72 -19.34 23.61 18.21
N ARG A 73 -20.37 24.06 18.92
CA ARG A 73 -20.30 25.35 19.67
C ARG A 73 -19.56 25.07 20.97
N ILE A 74 -18.37 25.63 21.11
CA ILE A 74 -17.65 25.73 22.37
C ILE A 74 -17.98 27.12 22.88
N ASP A 75 -18.83 27.21 23.90
CA ASP A 75 -19.10 28.48 24.56
C ASP A 75 -17.82 29.01 25.22
N GLU A 76 -17.46 30.28 24.98
CA GLU A 76 -16.34 30.94 25.61
C GLU A 76 -16.57 30.98 27.14
N GLY A 77 -15.99 30.00 27.84
CA GLY A 77 -16.08 29.90 29.30
C GLY A 77 -16.44 28.54 29.88
N SER A 78 -17.01 27.61 29.11
CA SER A 78 -17.28 26.24 29.54
C SER A 78 -16.45 25.28 28.71
N ILE A 79 -15.26 24.91 29.22
CA ILE A 79 -14.29 24.06 28.54
C ILE A 79 -14.56 22.60 28.95
N ASP A 80 -15.73 22.09 28.66
CA ASP A 80 -15.96 20.64 28.74
C ASP A 80 -15.44 20.00 27.45
N LEU A 81 -14.21 19.48 27.54
CA LEU A 81 -13.73 18.58 26.49
C LEU A 81 -14.65 17.37 26.44
N PRO A 82 -15.09 16.94 25.26
CA PRO A 82 -15.73 15.63 25.14
C PRO A 82 -14.88 14.59 25.87
N GLU A 83 -15.49 13.81 26.73
CA GLU A 83 -14.81 12.81 27.57
C GLU A 83 -13.95 11.87 26.70
N VAL A 84 -14.45 11.51 25.52
CA VAL A 84 -13.73 10.70 24.52
C VAL A 84 -12.43 11.38 24.05
N LEU A 85 -12.45 12.69 23.82
CA LEU A 85 -11.25 13.43 23.43
C LEU A 85 -10.24 13.50 24.59
N ALA A 86 -10.71 13.70 25.81
CA ALA A 86 -9.86 13.73 26.99
C ALA A 86 -9.11 12.41 27.20
N GLU A 87 -9.79 11.27 27.00
CA GLU A 87 -9.16 9.95 27.10
C GLU A 87 -8.13 9.70 25.95
N VAL A 88 -8.43 10.10 24.73
CA VAL A 88 -7.53 9.91 23.56
C VAL A 88 -6.25 10.74 23.72
N VAL A 89 -6.29 11.93 24.27
CA VAL A 89 -5.10 12.78 24.44
C VAL A 89 -4.31 12.49 25.72
N LYS A 90 -4.88 11.78 26.67
CA LYS A 90 -4.27 11.48 27.97
C LYS A 90 -2.86 10.87 27.93
N PRO A 91 -2.52 9.99 26.95
CA PRO A 91 -1.17 9.43 26.82
C PRO A 91 -0.15 10.46 26.29
N VAL A 92 -0.60 11.55 25.67
CA VAL A 92 0.25 12.53 25.02
C VAL A 92 0.78 13.53 26.03
N LYS A 93 2.09 13.73 26.07
CA LYS A 93 2.70 14.73 26.94
C LYS A 93 2.46 16.14 26.40
N LEU A 94 2.45 17.15 27.28
CA LEU A 94 2.17 18.55 26.91
C LEU A 94 3.22 19.16 25.96
N ASP A 95 4.44 18.61 25.94
CA ASP A 95 5.53 19.01 25.05
C ASP A 95 5.49 18.33 23.68
N GLN A 96 4.57 17.40 23.49
CA GLN A 96 4.36 16.70 22.22
C GLN A 96 3.23 17.34 21.41
N ALA A 97 3.38 17.35 20.08
CA ALA A 97 2.41 17.92 19.18
C ALA A 97 1.29 16.94 18.82
N ILE A 98 0.08 17.47 18.71
CA ILE A 98 -1.13 16.77 18.27
C ILE A 98 -1.61 17.41 16.98
N LEU A 99 -2.01 16.60 15.98
CA LEU A 99 -2.69 17.06 14.77
C LEU A 99 -4.16 16.67 14.83
N ILE A 100 -5.06 17.60 14.55
CA ILE A 100 -6.49 17.32 14.39
C ILE A 100 -6.92 17.71 12.98
N TYR A 101 -7.73 16.87 12.34
CA TYR A 101 -8.31 17.23 11.06
C TYR A 101 -9.76 16.77 10.91
N CYS A 102 -10.49 17.50 10.05
CA CYS A 102 -11.88 17.22 9.64
C CYS A 102 -11.95 17.18 8.10
N GLY A 103 -13.13 17.01 7.55
CA GLY A 103 -13.35 16.97 6.09
C GLY A 103 -12.82 18.21 5.36
N SER A 104 -13.17 19.41 5.81
CA SER A 104 -12.77 20.66 5.17
C SER A 104 -12.82 21.86 6.12
N GLY A 105 -11.93 22.82 5.89
CA GLY A 105 -12.03 24.20 6.41
C GLY A 105 -11.87 24.42 7.91
N GLY A 106 -11.67 23.39 8.72
CA GLY A 106 -11.40 23.56 10.14
C GLY A 106 -12.61 23.88 11.03
N ARG A 107 -13.82 23.93 10.49
CA ARG A 107 -15.04 24.33 11.23
C ARG A 107 -15.26 23.55 12.51
N VAL A 108 -14.99 22.24 12.51
CA VAL A 108 -15.11 21.35 13.67
C VAL A 108 -13.78 21.16 14.38
N SER A 109 -12.67 21.04 13.65
CA SER A 109 -11.34 20.77 14.21
C SER A 109 -10.75 21.98 14.95
N MET A 110 -11.00 23.21 14.49
CA MET A 110 -10.45 24.43 15.12
C MET A 110 -10.95 24.65 16.56
N PRO A 111 -12.27 24.57 16.87
CA PRO A 111 -12.75 24.66 18.24
C PRO A 111 -12.14 23.62 19.18
N LEU A 112 -12.03 22.37 18.73
CA LEU A 112 -11.43 21.29 19.52
C LEU A 112 -9.94 21.53 19.77
N ALA A 113 -9.21 21.96 18.75
CA ALA A 113 -7.81 22.32 18.88
C ALA A 113 -7.61 23.47 19.89
N GLN A 114 -8.49 24.49 19.82
CA GLN A 114 -8.44 25.62 20.75
C GLN A 114 -8.69 25.17 22.20
N ALA A 115 -9.67 24.29 22.44
CA ALA A 115 -9.96 23.75 23.77
C ALA A 115 -8.79 22.95 24.37
N LEU A 116 -8.06 22.21 23.54
CA LEU A 116 -6.84 21.52 23.96
C LEU A 116 -5.67 22.47 24.21
N ARG A 117 -5.49 23.51 23.37
CA ARG A 117 -4.46 24.54 23.56
C ARG A 117 -4.65 25.28 24.87
N TRP A 118 -5.87 25.61 25.26
CA TRP A 118 -6.17 26.24 26.56
C TRP A 118 -5.80 25.37 27.76
N ARG A 119 -5.73 24.05 27.56
CA ARG A 119 -5.28 23.10 28.59
C ARG A 119 -3.78 22.80 28.51
N GLY A 120 -3.05 23.48 27.63
CA GLY A 120 -1.59 23.45 27.56
C GLY A 120 -1.00 22.49 26.53
N TRP A 121 -1.81 21.76 25.72
CA TRP A 121 -1.27 20.94 24.64
C TRP A 121 -0.87 21.78 23.42
N THR A 122 0.20 21.35 22.75
CA THR A 122 0.57 21.85 21.42
C THR A 122 -0.30 21.13 20.38
N VAL A 123 -1.20 21.86 19.73
CA VAL A 123 -2.16 21.27 18.79
C VAL A 123 -2.18 22.07 17.50
N ASP A 124 -2.01 21.35 16.38
CA ASP A 124 -2.18 21.89 15.04
C ASP A 124 -3.46 21.36 14.40
N VAL A 125 -3.99 22.13 13.48
CA VAL A 125 -5.11 21.74 12.64
C VAL A 125 -4.63 21.64 11.20
N LEU A 126 -4.98 20.54 10.52
CA LEU A 126 -4.59 20.35 9.13
C LEU A 126 -5.28 21.41 8.25
N PRO A 127 -4.50 22.32 7.63
CA PRO A 127 -5.06 23.37 6.79
C PRO A 127 -5.82 22.77 5.60
N GLY A 128 -7.07 23.22 5.37
CA GLY A 128 -7.93 22.67 4.34
C GLY A 128 -8.42 21.25 4.60
N GLY A 129 -8.04 20.65 5.72
CA GLY A 129 -8.49 19.34 6.19
C GLY A 129 -8.20 18.20 5.22
N TRP A 130 -9.09 17.21 5.22
CA TRP A 130 -8.99 16.00 4.40
C TRP A 130 -8.84 16.26 2.90
N ILE A 131 -9.53 17.26 2.37
CA ILE A 131 -9.45 17.60 0.94
C ILE A 131 -8.02 17.96 0.54
N ASN A 132 -7.31 18.72 1.38
CA ASN A 132 -5.91 19.07 1.12
C ASN A 132 -4.98 17.87 1.28
N TYR A 133 -5.24 16.99 2.26
CA TYR A 133 -4.49 15.75 2.39
C TYR A 133 -4.58 14.91 1.12
N ARG A 134 -5.79 14.70 0.58
CA ARG A 134 -5.97 13.92 -0.66
C ARG A 134 -5.28 14.56 -1.86
N ARG A 135 -5.33 15.88 -2.00
CA ARG A 135 -4.59 16.60 -3.04
C ARG A 135 -3.08 16.38 -2.91
N TRP A 136 -2.57 16.41 -1.69
CA TRP A 136 -1.17 16.15 -1.40
C TRP A 136 -0.78 14.70 -1.72
N VAL A 137 -1.62 13.71 -1.40
CA VAL A 137 -1.41 12.30 -1.77
C VAL A 137 -1.29 12.17 -3.29
N GLN A 138 -2.24 12.72 -4.03
CA GLN A 138 -2.25 12.63 -5.50
C GLN A 138 -1.04 13.33 -6.10
N ALA A 139 -0.72 14.56 -5.67
CA ALA A 139 0.46 15.28 -6.16
C ALA A 139 1.75 14.52 -5.86
N GLY A 140 1.88 13.92 -4.68
CA GLY A 140 3.04 13.10 -4.34
C GLY A 140 3.17 11.86 -5.22
N LEU A 141 2.08 11.18 -5.52
CA LEU A 141 2.05 10.02 -6.40
C LEU A 141 2.29 10.36 -7.88
N ASP A 142 2.06 11.59 -8.29
CA ASP A 142 2.42 12.06 -9.63
C ASP A 142 3.91 12.41 -9.75
N VAL A 143 4.57 12.79 -8.66
CA VAL A 143 5.95 13.28 -8.66
C VAL A 143 6.94 12.21 -8.20
N LEU A 144 6.72 11.59 -7.04
CA LEU A 144 7.72 10.73 -6.41
C LEU A 144 8.13 9.51 -7.25
N PRO A 145 7.23 8.82 -7.98
CA PRO A 145 7.65 7.70 -8.83
C PRO A 145 8.65 8.08 -9.92
N ARG A 146 8.61 9.35 -10.38
CA ARG A 146 9.52 9.86 -11.42
C ARG A 146 10.93 10.16 -10.90
N LEU A 147 11.10 10.28 -9.60
CA LEU A 147 12.38 10.54 -8.94
C LEU A 147 13.13 9.27 -8.58
N VAL A 148 12.48 8.11 -8.69
CA VAL A 148 13.00 6.82 -8.25
C VAL A 148 13.49 6.01 -9.45
N THR A 149 14.65 5.38 -9.31
CA THR A 149 15.15 4.41 -10.29
C THR A 149 14.64 3.02 -9.93
N PHE A 150 13.72 2.48 -10.73
CA PHE A 150 13.17 1.15 -10.50
C PHE A 150 13.97 0.03 -11.14
N ARG A 151 13.94 -1.15 -10.53
CA ARG A 151 14.34 -2.44 -11.07
C ARG A 151 13.21 -3.44 -10.85
N VAL A 152 12.82 -4.16 -11.88
CA VAL A 152 11.66 -5.06 -11.84
C VAL A 152 12.12 -6.50 -11.70
N ILE A 153 11.50 -7.24 -10.79
CA ILE A 153 11.58 -8.71 -10.72
C ILE A 153 10.39 -9.27 -11.49
N ALA A 154 10.66 -9.85 -12.66
CA ALA A 154 9.67 -10.58 -13.42
C ALA A 154 9.66 -12.04 -12.95
N SER A 155 8.49 -12.52 -12.63
CA SER A 155 8.28 -13.89 -12.19
C SER A 155 7.03 -14.45 -12.82
N SER A 156 7.01 -15.75 -13.11
CA SER A 156 5.81 -16.41 -13.62
C SER A 156 4.66 -16.31 -12.61
N LEU A 157 3.44 -16.34 -13.08
CA LEU A 157 2.25 -16.34 -12.24
C LEU A 157 2.32 -17.49 -11.19
N GLY A 158 1.90 -17.22 -9.97
CA GLY A 158 2.05 -18.19 -8.87
C GLY A 158 3.46 -18.30 -8.31
N SER A 159 4.38 -17.48 -8.79
CA SER A 159 5.74 -17.43 -8.27
C SER A 159 5.92 -16.16 -7.44
N GLU A 160 6.55 -16.18 -6.61
CA GLU A 160 7.23 -15.78 -5.41
C GLU A 160 7.96 -14.42 -5.53
N ALA A 161 7.49 -13.45 -6.41
CA ALA A 161 8.05 -12.11 -6.47
C ALA A 161 8.11 -11.47 -5.08
N ALA A 162 7.06 -11.62 -4.27
CA ALA A 162 7.02 -11.13 -2.91
C ALA A 162 8.09 -11.75 -2.00
N ARG A 163 8.47 -13.03 -2.24
CA ARG A 163 9.56 -13.67 -1.51
C ARG A 163 10.92 -13.11 -1.90
N VAL A 164 11.14 -12.93 -3.21
CA VAL A 164 12.37 -12.29 -3.72
C VAL A 164 12.49 -10.87 -3.20
N LEU A 165 11.41 -10.10 -3.22
CA LEU A 165 11.39 -8.74 -2.68
C LEU A 165 11.71 -8.73 -1.17
N ARG A 166 11.19 -9.70 -0.41
CA ARG A 166 11.54 -9.84 1.00
C ARG A 166 13.02 -10.17 1.18
N ALA A 167 13.55 -11.13 0.42
CA ALA A 167 14.97 -11.49 0.46
C ALA A 167 15.88 -10.31 0.06
N LEU A 168 15.50 -9.53 -0.95
CA LEU A 168 16.20 -8.30 -1.33
C LEU A 168 16.23 -7.28 -0.18
N ARG A 169 15.12 -7.11 0.53
CA ARG A 169 15.04 -6.23 1.70
C ARG A 169 15.92 -6.72 2.84
N GLU A 170 15.95 -8.03 3.11
CA GLU A 170 16.80 -8.64 4.14
C GLU A 170 18.29 -8.47 3.86
N VAL A 171 18.69 -8.36 2.60
CA VAL A 171 20.09 -8.10 2.21
C VAL A 171 20.40 -6.61 2.02
N GLY A 172 19.48 -5.72 2.39
CA GLY A 172 19.70 -4.27 2.46
C GLY A 172 19.30 -3.49 1.21
N HIS A 173 18.59 -4.08 0.26
CA HIS A 173 18.06 -3.34 -0.88
C HIS A 173 16.71 -2.68 -0.58
N GLN A 174 16.46 -1.55 -1.24
CA GLN A 174 15.15 -0.92 -1.18
C GLN A 174 14.12 -1.69 -2.00
N VAL A 175 12.92 -1.82 -1.45
CA VAL A 175 11.85 -2.61 -2.04
C VAL A 175 10.52 -1.89 -1.89
N LEU A 176 9.75 -1.81 -2.97
CA LEU A 176 8.36 -1.39 -2.99
C LEU A 176 7.46 -2.61 -3.25
N ASP A 177 6.81 -3.11 -2.21
CA ASP A 177 5.89 -4.27 -2.28
C ASP A 177 4.45 -3.78 -2.53
N VAL A 178 4.15 -3.47 -3.77
CA VAL A 178 2.82 -2.96 -4.19
C VAL A 178 1.72 -4.00 -4.00
N GLU A 179 2.01 -5.28 -4.25
CA GLU A 179 1.05 -6.37 -4.05
C GLU A 179 0.71 -6.55 -2.56
N GLY A 180 1.71 -6.40 -1.70
CA GLY A 180 1.51 -6.40 -0.25
C GLY A 180 0.65 -5.23 0.22
N LEU A 181 0.90 -4.02 -0.28
CA LEU A 181 0.08 -2.83 0.01
C LEU A 181 -1.35 -2.98 -0.50
N ALA A 182 -1.53 -3.62 -1.65
CA ALA A 182 -2.84 -3.86 -2.24
C ALA A 182 -3.61 -5.02 -1.58
N GLY A 183 -2.99 -5.76 -0.65
CA GLY A 183 -3.59 -6.96 -0.06
C GLY A 183 -3.92 -8.06 -1.08
N CYS A 184 -3.29 -8.00 -2.24
CA CYS A 184 -3.56 -8.91 -3.36
C CYS A 184 -2.25 -9.36 -3.99
N ARG A 185 -1.95 -10.62 -3.89
CA ARG A 185 -0.81 -11.22 -4.60
C ARG A 185 -1.25 -11.65 -6.00
N ARG A 186 -0.42 -11.34 -6.99
CA ARG A 186 -0.68 -11.63 -8.41
C ARG A 186 -0.86 -13.12 -8.71
N ALA A 187 -0.62 -13.99 -7.75
CA ALA A 187 -0.93 -15.43 -7.86
C ALA A 187 -2.37 -15.73 -8.30
N GLY A 188 -3.25 -14.74 -8.24
CA GLY A 188 -4.52 -14.59 -8.98
C GLY A 188 -5.50 -15.76 -9.02
N LEU A 189 -5.09 -16.90 -8.50
CA LEU A 189 -5.86 -18.15 -8.52
C LEU A 189 -6.75 -18.28 -7.28
N SER A 190 -6.56 -17.41 -6.29
CA SER A 190 -7.42 -17.30 -5.14
C SER A 190 -8.06 -15.93 -5.05
N ALA A 191 -9.35 -15.90 -4.80
CA ALA A 191 -9.96 -14.70 -4.29
C ALA A 191 -9.20 -14.30 -3.02
N PRO A 192 -8.85 -13.01 -2.83
CA PRO A 192 -8.17 -12.58 -1.63
C PRO A 192 -9.00 -13.02 -0.42
N SER A 193 -8.36 -13.72 0.51
CA SER A 193 -8.99 -14.16 1.77
C SER A 193 -9.49 -12.99 2.63
N VAL A 194 -8.97 -11.81 2.33
CA VAL A 194 -9.38 -10.52 2.92
C VAL A 194 -9.72 -9.57 1.77
N PRO A 195 -10.82 -8.82 1.84
CA PRO A 195 -11.11 -7.79 0.85
C PRO A 195 -9.94 -6.83 0.67
N GLN A 196 -9.68 -6.43 -0.58
CA GLN A 196 -8.68 -5.41 -0.86
C GLN A 196 -9.07 -4.09 -0.16
N PRO A 197 -8.10 -3.26 0.25
CA PRO A 197 -8.39 -1.96 0.81
C PRO A 197 -9.10 -1.06 -0.23
N PRO A 198 -9.77 0.01 0.21
CA PRO A 198 -10.24 1.05 -0.68
C PRO A 198 -9.10 1.67 -1.48
N GLN A 199 -9.39 2.16 -2.70
CA GLN A 199 -8.42 2.80 -3.59
C GLN A 199 -7.70 3.96 -2.90
N ALA A 200 -8.45 4.80 -2.20
CA ALA A 200 -7.90 5.97 -1.52
C ALA A 200 -6.91 5.58 -0.42
N TRP A 201 -7.23 4.57 0.39
CA TRP A 201 -6.32 4.03 1.41
C TRP A 201 -5.05 3.44 0.81
N PHE A 202 -5.18 2.66 -0.27
CA PHE A 202 -4.03 2.13 -1.00
C PHE A 202 -3.10 3.25 -1.48
N GLU A 203 -3.64 4.33 -2.06
CA GLU A 203 -2.87 5.49 -2.51
C GLU A 203 -2.15 6.20 -1.35
N SER A 204 -2.83 6.35 -0.20
CA SER A 204 -2.22 6.91 1.00
C SER A 204 -1.07 6.07 1.52
N GLN A 205 -1.22 4.75 1.57
CA GLN A 205 -0.15 3.81 1.96
C GLN A 205 1.01 3.81 0.95
N LEU A 206 0.69 3.84 -0.34
CA LEU A 206 1.68 3.88 -1.40
C LEU A 206 2.53 5.16 -1.33
N LEU A 207 1.91 6.30 -1.07
CA LEU A 207 2.63 7.56 -0.86
C LEU A 207 3.59 7.46 0.33
N GLN A 208 3.16 6.90 1.47
CA GLN A 208 4.04 6.73 2.62
C GLN A 208 5.21 5.80 2.30
N ALA A 209 4.97 4.72 1.53
CA ALA A 209 6.04 3.85 1.08
C ALA A 209 7.06 4.62 0.22
N PHE A 210 6.61 5.46 -0.73
CA PHE A 210 7.51 6.30 -1.53
C PHE A 210 8.32 7.28 -0.71
N ARG A 211 7.72 7.90 0.31
CA ARG A 211 8.40 8.85 1.19
C ARG A 211 9.52 8.23 2.02
N GLY A 212 9.45 6.93 2.25
CA GLY A 212 10.49 6.18 2.95
C GLY A 212 11.66 5.73 2.06
N LEU A 213 11.61 5.98 0.75
CA LEU A 213 12.65 5.57 -0.18
C LEU A 213 13.74 6.63 -0.33
N ASP A 214 14.99 6.18 -0.46
CA ASP A 214 16.11 7.02 -0.87
C ASP A 214 16.12 7.11 -2.41
N PRO A 215 15.91 8.28 -3.01
CA PRO A 215 15.89 8.43 -4.46
C PRO A 215 17.26 8.20 -5.13
N CYS A 216 18.34 8.22 -4.36
CA CYS A 216 19.69 7.97 -4.85
C CYS A 216 20.01 6.48 -5.02
N ALA A 217 19.21 5.59 -4.44
CA ALA A 217 19.41 4.15 -4.53
C ALA A 217 18.27 3.47 -5.31
N PRO A 218 18.57 2.44 -6.13
CA PRO A 218 17.54 1.76 -6.91
C PRO A 218 16.54 1.02 -6.00
N VAL A 219 15.28 0.99 -6.44
CA VAL A 219 14.16 0.35 -5.75
C VAL A 219 13.70 -0.86 -6.54
N TRP A 220 13.65 -2.00 -5.89
CA TRP A 220 13.14 -3.24 -6.46
C TRP A 220 11.62 -3.33 -6.28
N ILE A 221 10.94 -3.75 -7.33
CA ILE A 221 9.49 -3.93 -7.39
C ILE A 221 9.15 -5.20 -8.17
N GLY A 222 8.04 -5.84 -7.86
CA GLY A 222 7.51 -6.93 -8.69
C GLY A 222 7.01 -6.42 -10.05
N ASP A 223 6.96 -7.29 -11.03
CA ASP A 223 6.37 -6.97 -12.34
C ASP A 223 4.84 -6.86 -12.18
N VAL A 224 4.38 -5.63 -12.05
CA VAL A 224 2.97 -5.28 -11.88
C VAL A 224 2.50 -4.47 -13.08
N GLY A 225 1.29 -4.76 -13.56
CA GLY A 225 0.64 -3.96 -14.60
C GLY A 225 0.04 -2.66 -14.05
N ALA A 226 -0.85 -2.05 -14.82
CA ALA A 226 -1.57 -0.85 -14.39
C ALA A 226 -2.57 -1.09 -13.24
N ARG A 227 -2.81 -2.36 -12.88
CA ARG A 227 -3.74 -2.78 -11.83
C ARG A 227 -3.18 -3.91 -11.00
N VAL A 228 -3.55 -3.91 -9.70
CA VAL A 228 -3.31 -5.02 -8.78
C VAL A 228 -4.65 -5.40 -8.16
N GLY A 229 -5.22 -6.50 -8.64
CA GLY A 229 -6.60 -6.87 -8.33
C GLY A 229 -7.59 -5.81 -8.84
N SER A 230 -8.40 -5.26 -7.93
CA SER A 230 -9.36 -4.18 -8.24
C SER A 230 -8.74 -2.77 -8.22
N LEU A 231 -7.52 -2.61 -7.68
CA LEU A 231 -6.87 -1.32 -7.47
C LEU A 231 -6.06 -0.88 -8.68
N PHE A 232 -6.05 0.43 -8.94
CA PHE A 232 -5.29 1.07 -10.00
C PHE A 232 -3.99 1.65 -9.46
N LEU A 233 -2.90 1.49 -10.23
CA LEU A 233 -1.64 2.17 -9.94
C LEU A 233 -1.65 3.61 -10.46
N PRO A 234 -0.92 4.53 -9.80
CA PRO A 234 -0.69 5.87 -10.32
C PRO A 234 -0.04 5.82 -11.70
N GLY A 235 -0.50 6.68 -12.63
CA GLY A 235 0.06 6.73 -13.99
C GLY A 235 1.57 6.97 -14.01
N ALA A 236 2.07 7.85 -13.12
CA ALA A 236 3.51 8.11 -13.02
C ALA A 236 4.32 6.87 -12.61
N LEU A 237 3.76 5.96 -11.82
CA LEU A 237 4.41 4.70 -11.48
C LEU A 237 4.40 3.73 -12.66
N THR A 238 3.27 3.56 -13.35
CA THR A 238 3.18 2.70 -14.53
C THR A 238 4.11 3.18 -15.65
N ASP A 239 4.17 4.49 -15.88
CA ASP A 239 5.10 5.09 -16.83
C ASP A 239 6.57 4.80 -16.48
N ALA A 240 6.95 4.97 -15.21
CA ALA A 240 8.30 4.69 -14.74
C ALA A 240 8.67 3.20 -14.87
N LEU A 241 7.72 2.30 -14.65
CA LEU A 241 7.94 0.86 -14.79
C LEU A 241 8.05 0.39 -16.24
N THR A 242 7.48 1.11 -17.19
CA THR A 242 7.54 0.76 -18.61
C THR A 242 8.96 0.65 -19.13
N PHE A 243 9.89 1.47 -18.63
CA PHE A 243 11.28 1.51 -19.05
C PHE A 243 12.26 0.94 -18.02
N ALA A 244 11.75 0.45 -16.89
CA ALA A 244 12.60 -0.07 -15.82
C ALA A 244 13.32 -1.37 -16.26
N PRO A 245 14.61 -1.55 -15.92
CA PRO A 245 15.32 -2.80 -16.15
C PRO A 245 14.65 -3.97 -15.45
N VAL A 246 14.62 -5.14 -16.13
CA VAL A 246 13.91 -6.34 -15.67
C VAL A 246 14.88 -7.50 -15.42
N ALA A 247 14.79 -8.12 -14.27
CA ALA A 247 15.44 -9.37 -13.95
C ALA A 247 14.41 -10.50 -13.87
N ALA A 248 14.59 -11.54 -14.66
CA ALA A 248 13.73 -12.71 -14.60
C ALA A 248 14.10 -13.61 -13.41
N LEU A 249 13.10 -14.06 -12.66
CA LEU A 249 13.27 -15.10 -11.65
C LEU A 249 13.19 -16.48 -12.33
N GLN A 250 14.24 -17.27 -12.17
CA GLN A 250 14.33 -18.64 -12.67
C GLN A 250 14.28 -19.62 -11.51
N VAL A 251 13.22 -20.40 -11.42
CA VAL A 251 12.97 -21.41 -10.38
C VAL A 251 12.40 -22.66 -11.02
N ASP A 252 12.89 -23.81 -10.56
CA ASP A 252 12.35 -25.10 -11.02
C ASP A 252 10.87 -25.25 -10.69
N VAL A 253 10.12 -25.84 -11.60
CA VAL A 253 8.66 -26.08 -11.45
C VAL A 253 8.38 -26.92 -10.19
N ALA A 254 9.23 -27.90 -9.87
CA ALA A 254 9.07 -28.74 -8.68
C ALA A 254 9.13 -27.95 -7.38
N GLU A 255 10.05 -26.98 -7.28
CA GLU A 255 10.15 -26.08 -6.14
C GLU A 255 8.91 -25.15 -6.06
N ARG A 256 8.46 -24.63 -7.19
CA ARG A 256 7.23 -23.81 -7.26
C ARG A 256 6.01 -24.60 -6.79
N VAL A 257 5.85 -25.85 -7.26
CA VAL A 257 4.78 -26.75 -6.82
C VAL A 257 4.83 -27.00 -5.33
N GLN A 258 6.00 -27.27 -4.79
CA GLN A 258 6.17 -27.50 -3.35
C GLN A 258 5.75 -26.26 -2.55
N ARG A 259 6.22 -25.07 -2.94
CA ARG A 259 5.90 -23.82 -2.24
C ARG A 259 4.44 -23.44 -2.36
N TRP A 260 3.86 -23.64 -3.52
CA TRP A 260 2.45 -23.39 -3.70
C TRP A 260 1.59 -24.25 -2.78
N GLN A 261 2.00 -25.50 -2.53
CA GLN A 261 1.32 -26.36 -1.56
C GLN A 261 1.48 -25.92 -0.11
N GLU A 262 2.57 -25.25 0.24
CA GLU A 262 2.83 -24.78 1.61
C GLU A 262 2.12 -23.46 1.94
N ASP A 263 1.98 -22.56 0.98
CA ASP A 263 1.60 -21.17 1.22
C ASP A 263 0.20 -20.79 0.75
N GLU A 264 -0.37 -21.50 -0.21
CA GLU A 264 -1.67 -21.11 -0.76
C GLU A 264 -2.83 -21.75 0.00
N PRO A 265 -3.71 -20.91 0.60
CA PRO A 265 -4.94 -21.41 1.24
C PRO A 265 -5.83 -22.23 0.30
N LEU A 266 -5.72 -22.00 -1.03
CA LEU A 266 -6.46 -22.76 -2.05
C LEU A 266 -6.09 -24.24 -2.12
N LEU A 267 -4.92 -24.62 -1.63
CA LEU A 267 -4.56 -26.04 -1.58
C LEU A 267 -5.10 -26.75 -0.34
N HIS A 268 -5.60 -25.99 0.61
CA HIS A 268 -6.55 -26.47 1.62
C HIS A 268 -7.99 -26.45 1.10
N ALA A 269 -8.22 -25.76 -0.05
CA ALA A 269 -9.47 -25.82 -0.79
C ALA A 269 -9.53 -27.13 -1.63
N GLU A 270 -10.74 -27.54 -1.95
CA GLU A 270 -10.96 -28.67 -2.86
C GLU A 270 -10.22 -28.43 -4.19
N PRO A 271 -9.46 -29.40 -4.75
CA PRO A 271 -8.75 -29.24 -6.01
C PRO A 271 -9.63 -28.77 -7.19
N SER A 272 -10.94 -28.97 -7.09
CA SER A 272 -11.96 -28.45 -8.00
C SER A 272 -12.01 -26.93 -8.05
N GLU A 273 -11.80 -26.24 -6.91
CA GLU A 273 -11.83 -24.77 -6.84
C GLU A 273 -10.65 -24.17 -7.59
N VAL A 274 -9.47 -24.80 -7.52
CA VAL A 274 -8.30 -24.39 -8.31
C VAL A 274 -8.60 -24.46 -9.80
N ILE A 275 -9.25 -25.55 -10.24
CA ILE A 275 -9.58 -25.74 -11.65
C ILE A 275 -10.58 -24.68 -12.12
N GLU A 276 -11.60 -24.39 -11.32
CA GLU A 276 -12.58 -23.35 -11.66
C GLU A 276 -11.96 -21.94 -11.68
N ALA A 277 -11.08 -21.63 -10.75
CA ALA A 277 -10.34 -20.36 -10.73
C ALA A 277 -9.47 -20.20 -11.99
N VAL A 278 -8.73 -21.25 -12.37
CA VAL A 278 -7.91 -21.23 -13.59
C VAL A 278 -8.77 -21.20 -14.85
N ALA A 279 -9.93 -21.90 -14.86
CA ALA A 279 -10.85 -21.90 -15.98
C ALA A 279 -11.49 -20.52 -16.25
N ALA A 280 -11.51 -19.64 -15.24
CA ALA A 280 -12.00 -18.27 -15.36
C ALA A 280 -10.95 -17.30 -15.93
N LEU A 281 -9.67 -17.70 -16.05
CA LEU A 281 -8.61 -16.87 -16.62
C LEU A 281 -8.80 -16.68 -18.13
N SER A 282 -8.17 -15.65 -18.68
CA SER A 282 -8.12 -15.35 -20.10
C SER A 282 -6.66 -15.33 -20.59
N PRO A 283 -6.35 -16.07 -21.68
CA PRO A 283 -7.22 -16.96 -22.45
C PRO A 283 -7.62 -18.21 -21.64
N ARG A 284 -8.81 -18.73 -21.87
CA ARG A 284 -9.30 -19.92 -21.16
C ARG A 284 -8.46 -21.17 -21.52
N PRO A 285 -8.13 -22.05 -20.54
CA PRO A 285 -7.49 -23.33 -20.82
C PRO A 285 -8.31 -24.19 -21.77
N SER A 286 -7.64 -25.05 -22.58
CA SER A 286 -8.32 -25.97 -23.47
C SER A 286 -9.17 -26.97 -22.70
N ASP A 287 -10.27 -27.44 -23.32
CA ASP A 287 -11.12 -28.46 -22.70
C ASP A 287 -10.39 -29.77 -22.42
N HIS A 288 -9.33 -30.06 -23.20
CA HIS A 288 -8.45 -31.21 -22.95
C HIS A 288 -7.72 -31.06 -21.61
N LEU A 289 -7.09 -29.91 -21.35
CA LEU A 289 -6.40 -29.60 -20.06
C LEU A 289 -7.40 -29.66 -18.91
N LEU A 290 -8.54 -28.99 -19.02
CA LEU A 290 -9.58 -29.00 -17.99
C LEU A 290 -10.06 -30.41 -17.65
N THR A 291 -10.22 -31.28 -18.68
CA THR A 291 -10.60 -32.67 -18.47
C THR A 291 -9.50 -33.46 -17.77
N GLN A 292 -8.25 -33.25 -18.16
CA GLN A 292 -7.09 -33.87 -17.52
C GLN A 292 -6.99 -33.45 -16.05
N TRP A 293 -7.12 -32.18 -15.76
CA TRP A 293 -7.03 -31.63 -14.37
C TRP A 293 -8.16 -32.17 -13.49
N ARG A 294 -9.39 -32.24 -13.99
CA ARG A 294 -10.52 -32.87 -13.26
C ARG A 294 -10.25 -34.33 -12.93
N ARG A 295 -9.61 -35.10 -13.84
CA ARG A 295 -9.20 -36.49 -13.57
C ARG A 295 -8.11 -36.54 -12.48
N LEU A 296 -7.12 -35.68 -12.53
CA LEU A 296 -6.06 -35.60 -11.51
C LEU A 296 -6.66 -35.25 -10.14
N ALA A 297 -7.56 -34.28 -10.08
CA ALA A 297 -8.27 -33.90 -8.88
C ALA A 297 -9.09 -35.03 -8.28
N ALA A 298 -9.89 -35.71 -9.12
CA ALA A 298 -10.72 -36.85 -8.69
C ALA A 298 -9.91 -38.04 -8.14
N ASN A 299 -8.64 -38.18 -8.56
CA ASN A 299 -7.73 -39.20 -8.05
C ASN A 299 -6.83 -38.71 -6.90
N GLY A 300 -7.00 -37.46 -6.39
CA GLY A 300 -6.21 -36.93 -5.33
C GLY A 300 -4.74 -36.65 -5.71
N ILE A 301 -4.41 -36.55 -7.02
CA ILE A 301 -3.04 -36.36 -7.49
C ILE A 301 -2.71 -34.85 -7.60
N THR A 302 -2.76 -34.16 -6.47
CA THR A 302 -2.66 -32.69 -6.40
C THR A 302 -1.33 -32.15 -6.93
N LYS A 303 -0.19 -32.81 -6.64
CA LYS A 303 1.13 -32.35 -7.14
C LYS A 303 1.21 -32.29 -8.66
N LEU A 304 0.72 -33.32 -9.33
CA LEU A 304 0.70 -33.37 -10.79
C LEU A 304 -0.32 -32.37 -11.38
N LEU A 305 -1.45 -32.17 -10.70
CA LEU A 305 -2.42 -31.15 -11.08
C LEU A 305 -1.77 -29.76 -11.08
N VAL A 306 -1.16 -29.37 -9.95
CA VAL A 306 -0.51 -28.07 -9.81
C VAL A 306 0.66 -27.93 -10.80
N GLY A 307 1.49 -28.95 -10.95
CA GLY A 307 2.58 -28.96 -11.92
C GLY A 307 2.09 -28.73 -13.35
N SER A 308 1.02 -29.42 -13.76
CA SER A 308 0.43 -29.25 -15.08
C SER A 308 -0.23 -27.87 -15.26
N VAL A 309 -0.90 -27.35 -14.24
CA VAL A 309 -1.45 -25.99 -14.27
C VAL A 309 -0.33 -24.97 -14.49
N LEU A 310 0.79 -25.10 -13.78
CA LEU A 310 1.93 -24.20 -13.93
C LEU A 310 2.59 -24.33 -15.30
N SER A 311 3.08 -25.54 -15.66
CA SER A 311 3.92 -25.74 -16.84
C SER A 311 3.15 -25.79 -18.16
N ASP A 312 1.96 -26.41 -18.17
CA ASP A 312 1.23 -26.63 -19.42
C ASP A 312 0.30 -25.47 -19.78
N TYR A 313 -0.01 -24.60 -18.80
CA TYR A 313 -0.89 -23.47 -19.02
C TYR A 313 -0.27 -22.14 -18.59
N ILE A 314 0.02 -21.91 -17.29
CA ILE A 314 0.47 -20.62 -16.76
C ILE A 314 1.74 -20.16 -17.47
N ASP A 315 2.78 -20.99 -17.47
CA ASP A 315 4.07 -20.60 -18.06
C ASP A 315 3.99 -20.37 -19.56
N ARG A 316 3.08 -21.09 -20.25
CA ARG A 316 2.90 -20.90 -21.71
C ARG A 316 2.10 -19.65 -22.06
N VAL A 317 1.06 -19.36 -21.29
CA VAL A 317 0.16 -18.23 -21.57
C VAL A 317 0.80 -16.90 -21.16
N TYR A 318 1.50 -16.88 -20.03
CA TYR A 318 2.05 -15.66 -19.45
C TYR A 318 3.57 -15.49 -19.70
N ALA A 319 4.26 -16.49 -20.31
CA ALA A 319 5.65 -16.31 -20.74
C ALA A 319 5.77 -15.21 -21.81
N ASP A 320 4.82 -15.12 -22.71
CA ASP A 320 4.82 -14.12 -23.78
C ASP A 320 4.57 -12.71 -23.22
N GLU A 321 3.66 -12.54 -22.26
CA GLU A 321 3.44 -11.26 -21.59
C GLU A 321 4.71 -10.78 -20.87
N THR A 322 5.39 -11.67 -20.16
CA THR A 322 6.65 -11.35 -19.46
C THR A 322 7.78 -11.06 -20.45
N LEU A 323 7.85 -11.80 -21.56
CA LEU A 323 8.84 -11.62 -22.61
C LEU A 323 8.58 -10.37 -23.47
N GLU A 324 7.35 -10.06 -23.83
CA GLU A 324 7.02 -8.86 -24.60
C GLU A 324 7.35 -7.58 -23.81
N HIS A 325 7.06 -7.57 -22.52
CA HIS A 325 7.48 -6.47 -21.64
C HIS A 325 9.00 -6.47 -21.41
N SER A 326 9.66 -7.63 -21.41
CA SER A 326 11.10 -7.75 -21.23
C SER A 326 11.92 -7.39 -22.48
N THR A 327 11.41 -7.63 -23.70
CA THR A 327 12.13 -7.31 -24.95
C THR A 327 12.20 -5.81 -25.23
N ALA A 328 11.24 -5.04 -24.70
CA ALA A 328 11.26 -3.58 -24.79
C ALA A 328 12.08 -2.93 -23.66
N ARG A 329 12.46 -3.69 -22.62
CA ARG A 329 13.18 -3.21 -21.44
C ARG A 329 14.61 -3.73 -21.42
N HIS A 330 15.51 -2.98 -20.79
CA HIS A 330 16.88 -3.46 -20.57
C HIS A 330 16.88 -4.69 -19.63
N ALA A 331 17.35 -5.83 -20.14
CA ALA A 331 17.40 -7.07 -19.35
C ALA A 331 18.58 -7.03 -18.36
N LEU A 332 18.29 -7.29 -17.09
CA LEU A 332 19.29 -7.59 -16.07
C LEU A 332 19.60 -9.10 -16.09
N PRO A 333 20.74 -9.53 -15.49
CA PRO A 333 20.98 -10.95 -15.29
C PRO A 333 19.83 -11.61 -14.56
N ALA A 334 19.43 -12.82 -14.99
CA ALA A 334 18.38 -13.55 -14.34
C ALA A 334 18.80 -13.98 -12.92
N LEU A 335 17.87 -13.97 -11.98
CA LEU A 335 18.05 -14.53 -10.66
C LEU A 335 17.69 -16.02 -10.71
N ALA A 336 18.69 -16.89 -10.69
CA ALA A 336 18.47 -18.33 -10.54
C ALA A 336 18.39 -18.68 -9.05
N ALA A 337 17.30 -19.31 -8.63
CA ALA A 337 17.13 -19.78 -7.26
C ALA A 337 16.81 -21.29 -7.26
N GLU A 338 17.64 -22.07 -6.61
CA GLU A 338 17.43 -23.52 -6.44
C GLU A 338 16.30 -23.80 -5.45
N SER A 339 16.12 -22.91 -4.47
CA SER A 339 15.05 -23.01 -3.49
C SER A 339 14.49 -21.64 -3.13
N LEU A 340 13.18 -21.59 -2.92
CA LEU A 340 12.41 -20.43 -2.47
C LEU A 340 12.31 -20.36 -0.94
N ALA A 341 12.96 -21.27 -0.20
CA ALA A 341 13.07 -21.16 1.25
C ALA A 341 13.79 -19.86 1.64
N PRO A 342 13.35 -19.12 2.67
CA PRO A 342 13.86 -17.78 2.96
C PRO A 342 15.37 -17.67 3.04
N SER A 343 16.04 -18.57 3.77
CA SER A 343 17.50 -18.56 3.92
C SER A 343 18.26 -18.87 2.63
N ALA A 344 17.78 -19.84 1.84
CA ALA A 344 18.38 -20.21 0.56
C ALA A 344 18.19 -19.08 -0.47
N LEU A 345 16.99 -18.51 -0.53
CA LEU A 345 16.69 -17.41 -1.42
C LEU A 345 17.51 -16.16 -1.08
N ALA A 346 17.67 -15.82 0.21
CA ALA A 346 18.54 -14.73 0.64
C ALA A 346 20.01 -14.99 0.26
N ALA A 347 20.49 -16.23 0.32
CA ALA A 347 21.83 -16.58 -0.16
C ALA A 347 21.98 -16.41 -1.67
N SER A 348 20.97 -16.86 -2.46
CA SER A 348 20.96 -16.67 -3.92
C SER A 348 20.95 -15.18 -4.29
N VAL A 349 20.16 -14.36 -3.60
CA VAL A 349 20.11 -12.91 -3.82
C VAL A 349 21.45 -12.24 -3.49
N ARG A 350 22.11 -12.61 -2.39
CA ARG A 350 23.45 -12.08 -2.06
C ARG A 350 24.50 -12.44 -3.11
N ALA A 351 24.47 -13.68 -3.62
CA ALA A 351 25.40 -14.12 -4.67
C ALA A 351 25.14 -13.41 -6.01
N TRP A 352 23.87 -13.15 -6.31
CA TRP A 352 23.44 -12.49 -7.54
C TRP A 352 23.75 -10.98 -7.54
N MET A 353 23.56 -10.31 -6.39
CA MET A 353 23.85 -8.89 -6.21
C MET A 353 24.66 -8.68 -4.92
N PRO A 354 26.00 -8.74 -5.01
CA PRO A 354 26.81 -8.34 -3.86
C PRO A 354 26.51 -6.88 -3.50
N VAL A 355 26.31 -6.64 -2.20
CA VAL A 355 26.11 -5.28 -1.66
C VAL A 355 27.28 -4.43 -2.12
N PRO A 356 27.09 -3.23 -2.70
CA PRO A 356 28.20 -2.34 -2.99
C PRO A 356 28.97 -2.10 -1.68
N THR A 357 30.22 -2.51 -1.63
CA THR A 357 31.09 -2.15 -0.52
C THR A 357 31.23 -0.62 -0.53
N SER A 358 31.13 0.01 0.64
CA SER A 358 31.14 1.47 0.83
C SER A 358 32.42 2.18 0.35
N ASP A 359 33.35 1.46 -0.31
CA ASP A 359 34.63 1.96 -0.79
C ASP A 359 34.63 2.48 -2.26
N SER A 360 33.49 2.47 -2.95
CA SER A 360 33.38 3.08 -4.26
C SER A 360 32.72 4.48 -4.18
N ALA A 361 33.33 5.39 -3.44
CA ALA A 361 33.09 6.81 -3.65
C ALA A 361 33.64 7.19 -5.03
N PRO A 362 32.87 7.85 -5.90
CA PRO A 362 33.42 8.36 -7.14
C PRO A 362 34.44 9.43 -6.83
N VAL A 363 35.61 9.30 -7.44
CA VAL A 363 36.69 10.31 -7.49
C VAL A 363 36.21 11.52 -8.28
#